data_c38f0f70e9f778b6fa803b168d162a7d
#
_entry.id   c38f0f70e9f778b6fa803b168d162a7d
#
_cell.length_a   1.000
_cell.length_b   1.000
_cell.length_c   1.000
_cell.angle_alpha   90.00
_cell.angle_beta   90.00
_cell.angle_gamma   90.00
#
_symmetry.space_group_name_H-M   'P 1'
#
loop_
_entity.id
_entity.type
_entity.pdbx_description
1 polymer ?
#
loop_
_entity_poly.entity_id
_entity_poly.type
_entity_poly.pdbx_seq_one_letter_code
_entity_poly.pdbx_strand_id
1 'polypeptide(L)'
;STHRHSSAASDVYKRQAKEKSPSIIFIDEIDAIGRARGKSNMTGGNDERENTLNQLLTEMDGFGTNTNVIVIAATNRADVLDKALMRAGRFDRQIYVDLPDVRERKEIFKVHLKPIKISKNLDTDFLAKQTPGFSGADIANVCNEAALIAARKLKKSVNKQDFLDAVDRIVGGLEKKNKIITAAEKKTIAFHEAGHATVSWMLEHAAPLVKVTIVPRGQSLGAAWYLPEERQIVKPEQILDEMCAALGGRAAEKVMFNNISTGALSDLAVSYTHL
;
A
#
# COMPACT_ATOMS: atom_id res chain seq x y z
N SER A 1 34.26 -9.63 -17.63
CA SER A 1 33.56 -9.76 -18.95
C SER A 1 32.11 -9.27 -18.91
N THR A 2 31.52 -9.07 -17.73
CA THR A 2 30.15 -8.57 -17.51
C THR A 2 29.98 -7.08 -17.85
N HIS A 3 30.98 -6.25 -17.67
CA HIS A 3 30.92 -4.81 -17.97
C HIS A 3 30.70 -4.47 -19.45
N ARG A 4 31.18 -5.30 -20.38
CA ARG A 4 30.98 -5.09 -21.82
C ARG A 4 29.54 -5.38 -22.28
N HIS A 5 28.77 -6.16 -21.52
CA HIS A 5 27.41 -6.49 -21.91
C HIS A 5 26.38 -5.43 -21.48
N SER A 6 26.60 -4.73 -20.37
CA SER A 6 25.71 -3.66 -19.89
C SER A 6 25.80 -2.41 -20.79
N SER A 7 27.02 -1.94 -21.11
CA SER A 7 27.24 -0.78 -22.00
C SER A 7 26.75 -1.05 -23.43
N ALA A 8 27.02 -2.24 -23.95
CA ALA A 8 26.58 -2.61 -25.31
C ALA A 8 25.07 -2.73 -25.42
N ALA A 9 24.37 -3.20 -24.38
CA ALA A 9 22.91 -3.26 -24.37
C ALA A 9 22.26 -1.86 -24.34
N SER A 10 22.80 -0.95 -23.52
CA SER A 10 22.33 0.43 -23.43
C SER A 10 22.50 1.18 -24.76
N ASP A 11 23.66 1.07 -25.38
CA ASP A 11 23.91 1.64 -26.71
C ASP A 11 22.97 1.10 -27.79
N VAL A 12 22.65 -0.20 -27.73
CA VAL A 12 21.69 -0.82 -28.66
C VAL A 12 20.29 -0.25 -28.50
N TYR A 13 19.78 -0.12 -27.28
CA TYR A 13 18.43 0.44 -27.05
C TYR A 13 18.33 1.92 -27.48
N LYS A 14 19.35 2.71 -27.19
CA LYS A 14 19.44 4.11 -27.62
C LYS A 14 19.43 4.23 -29.14
N ARG A 15 20.23 3.42 -29.82
CA ARG A 15 20.27 3.38 -31.29
C ARG A 15 18.92 2.96 -31.88
N GLN A 16 18.31 1.90 -31.32
CA GLN A 16 16.98 1.45 -31.73
C GLN A 16 15.92 2.53 -31.52
N ALA A 17 15.96 3.27 -30.38
CA ALA A 17 15.03 4.35 -30.12
C ALA A 17 15.17 5.51 -31.10
N LYS A 18 16.40 5.86 -31.48
CA LYS A 18 16.67 6.89 -32.52
C LYS A 18 16.22 6.43 -33.91
N GLU A 19 16.49 5.19 -34.28
CA GLU A 19 16.08 4.62 -35.56
C GLU A 19 14.56 4.51 -35.72
N LYS A 20 13.84 4.32 -34.60
CA LYS A 20 12.36 4.22 -34.54
C LYS A 20 11.70 5.51 -34.09
N SER A 21 12.37 6.65 -34.18
CA SER A 21 11.82 7.95 -33.78
C SER A 21 10.55 8.30 -34.60
N PRO A 22 9.48 8.85 -33.96
CA PRO A 22 9.34 9.21 -32.55
C PRO A 22 9.16 8.00 -31.63
N SER A 23 9.87 7.95 -30.48
CA SER A 23 9.86 6.82 -29.58
C SER A 23 9.91 7.24 -28.10
N ILE A 24 9.47 6.34 -27.22
CA ILE A 24 9.53 6.51 -25.76
C ILE A 24 10.38 5.39 -25.19
N ILE A 25 11.37 5.75 -24.36
CA ILE A 25 12.15 4.81 -23.54
C ILE A 25 11.57 4.87 -22.14
N PHE A 26 11.17 3.72 -21.61
CA PHE A 26 10.71 3.60 -20.22
C PHE A 26 11.73 2.84 -19.39
N ILE A 27 12.12 3.43 -18.25
CA ILE A 27 13.07 2.84 -17.29
C ILE A 27 12.33 2.65 -15.98
N ASP A 28 12.06 1.42 -15.61
CA ASP A 28 11.43 1.09 -14.33
C ASP A 28 12.48 0.95 -13.22
N GLU A 29 12.08 1.21 -11.97
CA GLU A 29 12.93 1.11 -10.78
C GLU A 29 14.30 1.81 -10.93
N ILE A 30 14.29 3.05 -11.43
CA ILE A 30 15.53 3.80 -11.71
C ILE A 30 16.41 3.98 -10.46
N ASP A 31 15.86 3.90 -9.26
CA ASP A 31 16.60 3.95 -8.00
C ASP A 31 17.58 2.77 -7.81
N ALA A 32 17.41 1.68 -8.54
CA ALA A 32 18.37 0.58 -8.55
C ALA A 32 19.76 1.02 -9.03
N ILE A 33 19.82 1.95 -9.99
CA ILE A 33 21.06 2.48 -10.59
C ILE A 33 21.28 3.96 -10.29
N GLY A 34 20.21 4.72 -10.04
CA GLY A 34 20.21 6.18 -9.91
C GLY A 34 20.37 6.70 -8.47
N ARG A 35 20.72 5.87 -7.49
CA ARG A 35 20.83 6.27 -6.09
C ARG A 35 21.98 7.24 -5.86
N ALA A 36 21.74 8.27 -5.02
CA ALA A 36 22.76 9.21 -4.59
C ALA A 36 23.96 8.53 -3.89
N ARG A 37 25.15 9.09 -4.07
CA ARG A 37 26.40 8.59 -3.52
C ARG A 37 26.37 8.60 -2.00
N GLY A 38 26.46 7.43 -1.37
CA GLY A 38 26.53 7.32 0.09
C GLY A 38 27.93 7.58 0.62
N LYS A 39 28.05 8.24 1.77
CA LYS A 39 29.32 8.46 2.51
C LYS A 39 29.86 7.17 3.17
N SER A 40 29.44 5.98 2.78
CA SER A 40 29.87 4.74 3.40
C SER A 40 31.09 4.16 2.69
N ASN A 41 32.24 4.30 3.32
CA ASN A 41 33.56 3.82 2.91
C ASN A 41 33.76 2.30 3.12
N MET A 42 32.79 1.44 2.78
CA MET A 42 33.02 -0.01 2.93
C MET A 42 32.46 -0.81 1.76
N THR A 43 33.41 -1.46 1.09
CA THR A 43 33.30 -2.60 0.17
C THR A 43 32.92 -2.32 -1.31
N GLY A 44 33.77 -2.77 -2.22
CA GLY A 44 33.80 -2.83 -3.70
C GLY A 44 32.55 -2.97 -4.57
N GLY A 45 31.35 -2.90 -4.00
CA GLY A 45 30.08 -2.88 -4.75
C GLY A 45 29.59 -1.48 -5.14
N ASN A 46 30.21 -0.42 -4.63
CA ASN A 46 29.82 0.95 -4.93
C ASN A 46 30.38 1.45 -6.28
N ASP A 47 31.58 0.99 -6.67
CA ASP A 47 32.24 1.43 -7.90
C ASP A 47 31.45 1.01 -9.15
N GLU A 48 30.86 -0.15 -9.14
CA GLU A 48 30.09 -0.68 -10.28
C GLU A 48 28.79 0.11 -10.50
N ARG A 49 28.11 0.46 -9.41
CA ARG A 49 26.88 1.29 -9.46
C ARG A 49 27.19 2.73 -9.87
N GLU A 50 28.27 3.33 -9.35
CA GLU A 50 28.70 4.68 -9.74
C GLU A 50 29.07 4.74 -11.22
N ASN A 51 29.74 3.72 -11.75
CA ASN A 51 30.03 3.61 -13.17
C ASN A 51 28.72 3.53 -14.00
N THR A 52 27.77 2.73 -13.56
CA THR A 52 26.47 2.59 -14.25
C THR A 52 25.69 3.91 -14.22
N LEU A 53 25.67 4.61 -13.08
CA LEU A 53 25.03 5.92 -12.97
C LEU A 53 25.71 6.96 -13.88
N ASN A 54 27.03 7.05 -13.86
CA ASN A 54 27.78 7.98 -14.71
C ASN A 54 27.57 7.67 -16.20
N GLN A 55 27.49 6.41 -16.58
CA GLN A 55 27.14 6.00 -17.92
C GLN A 55 25.71 6.44 -18.29
N LEU A 56 24.72 6.20 -17.43
CA LEU A 56 23.34 6.65 -17.65
C LEU A 56 23.27 8.17 -17.84
N LEU A 57 23.96 8.94 -17.00
CA LEU A 57 24.04 10.40 -17.12
C LEU A 57 24.64 10.84 -18.47
N THR A 58 25.72 10.21 -18.89
CA THR A 58 26.37 10.48 -20.18
C THR A 58 25.44 10.14 -21.34
N GLU A 59 24.72 9.05 -21.23
CA GLU A 59 23.78 8.63 -22.26
C GLU A 59 22.57 9.56 -22.37
N MET A 60 22.08 10.05 -21.23
CA MET A 60 21.00 11.05 -21.23
C MET A 60 21.45 12.36 -21.88
N ASP A 61 22.64 12.84 -21.55
CA ASP A 61 23.21 14.04 -22.18
C ASP A 61 23.43 13.87 -23.71
N GLY A 62 23.58 12.64 -24.17
CA GLY A 62 23.70 12.29 -25.59
C GLY A 62 22.38 12.16 -26.37
N PHE A 63 21.21 12.31 -25.70
CA PHE A 63 19.94 12.55 -26.38
C PHE A 63 19.83 14.05 -26.65
N GLY A 64 20.42 14.54 -27.75
CA GLY A 64 20.31 15.95 -28.13
C GLY A 64 18.85 16.39 -28.34
N THR A 65 18.62 17.69 -28.30
CA THR A 65 17.29 18.35 -28.34
C THR A 65 16.41 18.04 -29.57
N ASN A 66 16.94 17.33 -30.57
CA ASN A 66 16.24 17.09 -31.86
C ASN A 66 16.00 15.59 -32.18
N THR A 67 16.00 14.70 -31.20
CA THR A 67 15.92 13.25 -31.50
C THR A 67 14.50 12.69 -31.48
N ASN A 68 13.47 13.46 -31.13
CA ASN A 68 12.07 12.99 -30.95
C ASN A 68 11.99 11.70 -30.11
N VAL A 69 12.88 11.55 -29.11
CA VAL A 69 12.89 10.46 -28.14
C VAL A 69 12.59 11.03 -26.77
N ILE A 70 11.58 10.49 -26.09
CA ILE A 70 11.23 10.84 -24.72
C ILE A 70 11.72 9.74 -23.81
N VAL A 71 12.40 10.10 -22.71
CA VAL A 71 12.81 9.16 -21.68
C VAL A 71 11.93 9.35 -20.45
N ILE A 72 11.30 8.30 -20.00
CA ILE A 72 10.43 8.26 -18.80
C ILE A 72 11.05 7.25 -17.82
N ALA A 73 11.18 7.64 -16.57
CA ALA A 73 11.61 6.74 -15.52
C ALA A 73 10.58 6.66 -14.39
N ALA A 74 10.47 5.50 -13.75
CA ALA A 74 9.62 5.30 -12.59
C ALA A 74 10.44 4.85 -11.38
N THR A 75 10.03 5.29 -10.19
CA THR A 75 10.59 4.84 -8.91
C THR A 75 9.59 5.05 -7.79
N ASN A 76 9.64 4.18 -6.79
CA ASN A 76 8.94 4.34 -5.52
C ASN A 76 9.78 5.12 -4.49
N ARG A 77 11.01 5.51 -4.83
CA ARG A 77 11.99 6.10 -3.92
C ARG A 77 12.71 7.30 -4.54
N ALA A 78 11.93 8.32 -4.91
CA ALA A 78 12.47 9.55 -5.49
C ALA A 78 13.46 10.27 -4.55
N ASP A 79 13.31 10.10 -3.23
CA ASP A 79 14.15 10.65 -2.17
C ASP A 79 15.61 10.18 -2.22
N VAL A 80 15.86 8.98 -2.74
CA VAL A 80 17.22 8.40 -2.80
C VAL A 80 17.94 8.67 -4.11
N LEU A 81 17.28 9.26 -5.11
CA LEU A 81 17.89 9.52 -6.42
C LEU A 81 19.00 10.57 -6.36
N ASP A 82 20.02 10.39 -7.18
CA ASP A 82 21.07 11.37 -7.33
C ASP A 82 20.53 12.65 -7.99
N LYS A 83 20.85 13.80 -7.40
CA LYS A 83 20.39 15.11 -7.87
C LYS A 83 20.85 15.43 -9.30
N ALA A 84 21.91 14.77 -9.79
CA ALA A 84 22.35 14.94 -11.16
C ALA A 84 21.35 14.39 -12.19
N LEU A 85 20.55 13.37 -11.82
CA LEU A 85 19.48 12.85 -12.68
C LEU A 85 18.32 13.83 -12.85
N MET A 86 18.09 14.69 -11.85
CA MET A 86 16.94 15.61 -11.79
C MET A 86 17.24 16.99 -12.41
N ARG A 87 18.40 17.15 -13.09
CA ARG A 87 18.79 18.41 -13.72
C ARG A 87 18.09 18.59 -15.07
N ALA A 88 17.99 19.87 -15.51
CA ALA A 88 17.47 20.21 -16.83
C ALA A 88 18.21 19.45 -17.95
N GLY A 89 17.47 18.96 -18.93
CA GLY A 89 17.97 18.13 -20.02
C GLY A 89 18.03 16.63 -19.69
N ARG A 90 17.64 16.22 -18.46
CA ARG A 90 17.52 14.83 -18.02
C ARG A 90 16.08 14.60 -17.52
N PHE A 91 15.87 14.14 -16.26
CA PHE A 91 14.54 14.01 -15.66
C PHE A 91 14.13 15.33 -15.00
N ASP A 92 13.88 16.34 -15.76
CA ASP A 92 13.54 17.69 -15.29
C ASP A 92 12.06 17.84 -14.89
N ARG A 93 11.21 16.90 -15.26
CA ARG A 93 9.80 16.87 -14.89
C ARG A 93 9.50 15.69 -13.97
N GLN A 94 9.00 16.00 -12.79
CA GLN A 94 8.55 15.01 -11.82
C GLN A 94 7.03 14.97 -11.82
N ILE A 95 6.49 13.77 -11.91
CA ILE A 95 5.05 13.50 -11.81
C ILE A 95 4.86 12.57 -10.62
N TYR A 96 4.16 13.05 -9.61
CA TYR A 96 3.78 12.23 -8.47
C TYR A 96 2.47 11.52 -8.79
N VAL A 97 2.45 10.21 -8.52
CA VAL A 97 1.25 9.38 -8.68
C VAL A 97 0.82 8.96 -7.29
N ASP A 98 -0.20 9.62 -6.78
CA ASP A 98 -0.78 9.34 -5.47
C ASP A 98 -1.65 8.08 -5.50
N LEU A 99 -2.05 7.61 -4.30
CA LEU A 99 -3.06 6.57 -4.19
C LEU A 99 -4.41 7.10 -4.72
N PRO A 100 -5.20 6.24 -5.37
CA PRO A 100 -6.43 6.65 -6.00
C PRO A 100 -7.49 7.10 -4.97
N ASP A 101 -8.20 8.18 -5.27
CA ASP A 101 -9.37 8.62 -4.51
C ASP A 101 -10.56 7.66 -4.68
N VAL A 102 -11.67 7.91 -3.96
CA VAL A 102 -12.85 7.04 -4.01
C VAL A 102 -13.46 6.94 -5.44
N ARG A 103 -13.37 8.00 -6.25
CA ARG A 103 -13.91 8.02 -7.62
C ARG A 103 -13.00 7.22 -8.55
N GLU A 104 -11.71 7.41 -8.42
CA GLU A 104 -10.69 6.68 -9.19
C GLU A 104 -10.71 5.20 -8.85
N ARG A 105 -10.83 4.83 -7.56
CA ARG A 105 -11.00 3.42 -7.15
C ARG A 105 -12.23 2.77 -7.76
N LYS A 106 -13.34 3.51 -7.86
CA LYS A 106 -14.54 3.03 -8.57
C LYS A 106 -14.25 2.67 -10.02
N GLU A 107 -13.53 3.53 -10.75
CA GLU A 107 -13.16 3.25 -12.15
C GLU A 107 -12.19 2.07 -12.25
N ILE A 108 -11.24 1.96 -11.32
CA ILE A 108 -10.32 0.81 -11.24
C ILE A 108 -11.11 -0.49 -10.99
N PHE A 109 -12.08 -0.49 -10.07
CA PHE A 109 -12.98 -1.64 -9.88
C PHE A 109 -13.69 -2.02 -11.16
N LYS A 110 -14.25 -1.06 -11.91
CA LYS A 110 -14.93 -1.35 -13.18
C LYS A 110 -14.02 -2.09 -14.18
N VAL A 111 -12.73 -1.72 -14.22
CA VAL A 111 -11.74 -2.38 -15.08
C VAL A 111 -11.52 -3.84 -14.64
N HIS A 112 -11.24 -4.05 -13.36
CA HIS A 112 -10.93 -5.38 -12.83
C HIS A 112 -12.15 -6.31 -12.69
N LEU A 113 -13.36 -5.77 -12.68
CA LEU A 113 -14.60 -6.54 -12.66
C LEU A 113 -15.02 -7.08 -14.04
N LYS A 114 -14.52 -6.49 -15.15
CA LYS A 114 -14.89 -6.93 -16.51
C LYS A 114 -14.76 -8.43 -16.76
N PRO A 115 -13.68 -9.11 -16.35
CA PRO A 115 -13.52 -10.55 -16.56
C PRO A 115 -14.30 -11.41 -15.56
N ILE A 116 -14.91 -10.82 -14.52
CA ILE A 116 -15.52 -11.53 -13.40
C ILE A 116 -17.04 -11.57 -13.56
N LYS A 117 -17.63 -12.74 -13.38
CA LYS A 117 -19.09 -12.87 -13.35
C LYS A 117 -19.63 -12.39 -12.02
N ILE A 118 -20.11 -11.17 -11.97
CA ILE A 118 -20.64 -10.51 -10.78
C ILE A 118 -22.17 -10.65 -10.68
N SER A 119 -22.71 -10.54 -9.47
CA SER A 119 -24.16 -10.47 -9.24
C SER A 119 -24.72 -9.14 -9.74
N LYS A 120 -25.98 -9.12 -10.18
CA LYS A 120 -26.64 -7.91 -10.72
C LYS A 120 -26.72 -6.75 -9.73
N ASN A 121 -26.64 -7.02 -8.43
CA ASN A 121 -26.80 -6.03 -7.35
C ASN A 121 -25.45 -5.59 -6.74
N LEU A 122 -24.33 -5.81 -7.44
CA LEU A 122 -23.04 -5.37 -6.95
C LEU A 122 -22.85 -3.87 -7.25
N ASP A 123 -22.72 -3.08 -6.20
CA ASP A 123 -22.47 -1.65 -6.29
C ASP A 123 -20.97 -1.35 -6.20
N THR A 124 -20.40 -0.77 -7.27
CA THR A 124 -19.00 -0.38 -7.33
C THR A 124 -18.68 0.83 -6.46
N ASP A 125 -19.66 1.72 -6.22
CA ASP A 125 -19.49 2.84 -5.28
C ASP A 125 -19.31 2.33 -3.86
N PHE A 126 -20.09 1.33 -3.49
CA PHE A 126 -19.92 0.67 -2.21
C PHE A 126 -18.54 0.04 -2.07
N LEU A 127 -18.06 -0.69 -3.08
CA LEU A 127 -16.73 -1.32 -3.04
C LEU A 127 -15.62 -0.29 -2.90
N ALA A 128 -15.69 0.81 -3.65
CA ALA A 128 -14.71 1.89 -3.59
C ALA A 128 -14.65 2.55 -2.19
N LYS A 129 -15.81 2.71 -1.53
CA LYS A 129 -15.89 3.23 -0.16
C LYS A 129 -15.35 2.25 0.88
N GLN A 130 -15.38 0.94 0.63
CA GLN A 130 -14.86 -0.08 1.55
C GLN A 130 -13.35 -0.30 1.44
N THR A 131 -12.66 0.38 0.54
CA THR A 131 -11.23 0.21 0.25
C THR A 131 -10.45 1.53 0.30
N PRO A 132 -10.57 2.34 1.39
CA PRO A 132 -9.77 3.54 1.50
C PRO A 132 -8.28 3.21 1.53
N GLY A 133 -7.45 4.02 0.87
CA GLY A 133 -6.00 3.84 0.81
C GLY A 133 -5.50 2.67 -0.03
N PHE A 134 -6.39 1.97 -0.76
CA PHE A 134 -5.98 0.88 -1.65
C PHE A 134 -5.44 1.40 -2.97
N SER A 135 -4.33 0.82 -3.40
CA SER A 135 -3.77 1.01 -4.73
C SER A 135 -4.56 0.25 -5.80
N GLY A 136 -4.26 0.51 -7.06
CA GLY A 136 -4.83 -0.28 -8.17
C GLY A 136 -4.48 -1.77 -8.08
N ALA A 137 -3.29 -2.11 -7.60
CA ALA A 137 -2.85 -3.48 -7.38
C ALA A 137 -3.63 -4.17 -6.26
N ASP A 138 -3.91 -3.44 -5.16
CA ASP A 138 -4.71 -3.97 -4.06
C ASP A 138 -6.14 -4.24 -4.51
N ILE A 139 -6.74 -3.35 -5.31
CA ILE A 139 -8.08 -3.52 -5.88
C ILE A 139 -8.12 -4.74 -6.81
N ALA A 140 -7.11 -4.92 -7.66
CA ALA A 140 -6.99 -6.11 -8.50
C ALA A 140 -6.94 -7.39 -7.65
N ASN A 141 -6.16 -7.37 -6.57
CA ASN A 141 -6.07 -8.47 -5.62
C ASN A 141 -7.41 -8.75 -4.91
N VAL A 142 -8.14 -7.70 -4.48
CA VAL A 142 -9.50 -7.84 -3.92
C VAL A 142 -10.43 -8.53 -4.90
N CYS A 143 -10.42 -8.13 -6.16
CA CYS A 143 -11.26 -8.71 -7.20
C CYS A 143 -10.95 -10.20 -7.43
N ASN A 144 -9.66 -10.53 -7.49
CA ASN A 144 -9.20 -11.92 -7.63
C ASN A 144 -9.57 -12.77 -6.41
N GLU A 145 -9.32 -12.27 -5.20
CA GLU A 145 -9.63 -12.99 -3.96
C GLU A 145 -11.13 -13.21 -3.78
N ALA A 146 -11.98 -12.22 -4.12
CA ALA A 146 -13.43 -12.35 -4.08
C ALA A 146 -13.91 -13.46 -5.05
N ALA A 147 -13.32 -13.54 -6.23
CA ALA A 147 -13.61 -14.61 -7.21
C ALA A 147 -13.20 -15.98 -6.67
N LEU A 148 -12.03 -16.09 -6.03
CA LEU A 148 -11.58 -17.34 -5.38
C LEU A 148 -12.49 -17.75 -4.23
N ILE A 149 -12.96 -16.81 -3.41
CA ILE A 149 -13.91 -17.07 -2.32
C ILE A 149 -15.23 -17.58 -2.88
N ALA A 150 -15.77 -16.95 -3.91
CA ALA A 150 -17.00 -17.39 -4.56
C ALA A 150 -16.86 -18.80 -5.18
N ALA A 151 -15.72 -19.08 -5.82
CA ALA A 151 -15.41 -20.39 -6.39
C ALA A 151 -15.35 -21.49 -5.31
N ARG A 152 -14.68 -21.23 -4.18
CA ARG A 152 -14.65 -22.17 -3.02
C ARG A 152 -16.02 -22.44 -2.43
N LYS A 153 -16.94 -21.45 -2.50
CA LYS A 153 -18.34 -21.57 -2.07
C LYS A 153 -19.23 -22.14 -3.18
N LEU A 154 -18.67 -22.61 -4.31
CA LEU A 154 -19.37 -23.14 -5.46
C LEU A 154 -20.46 -22.22 -6.03
N LYS A 155 -20.27 -20.92 -5.93
CA LYS A 155 -21.19 -19.91 -6.44
C LYS A 155 -21.04 -19.70 -7.94
N LYS A 156 -22.13 -19.34 -8.61
CA LYS A 156 -22.14 -19.04 -10.05
C LYS A 156 -21.72 -17.59 -10.38
N SER A 157 -21.71 -16.71 -9.39
CA SER A 157 -21.34 -15.30 -9.50
C SER A 157 -20.82 -14.76 -8.17
N VAL A 158 -19.95 -13.76 -8.26
CA VAL A 158 -19.39 -13.07 -7.09
C VAL A 158 -20.40 -12.05 -6.58
N ASN A 159 -20.66 -12.03 -5.29
CA ASN A 159 -21.58 -11.09 -4.67
C ASN A 159 -20.88 -10.14 -3.69
N LYS A 160 -21.62 -9.16 -3.14
CA LYS A 160 -21.13 -8.17 -2.19
C LYS A 160 -20.39 -8.80 -0.99
N GLN A 161 -20.93 -9.90 -0.43
CA GLN A 161 -20.32 -10.54 0.73
C GLN A 161 -18.96 -11.16 0.41
N ASP A 162 -18.77 -11.70 -0.80
CA ASP A 162 -17.48 -12.27 -1.21
C ASP A 162 -16.40 -11.20 -1.32
N PHE A 163 -16.76 -9.96 -1.72
CA PHE A 163 -15.86 -8.82 -1.71
C PHE A 163 -15.52 -8.36 -0.29
N LEU A 164 -16.48 -8.30 0.62
CA LEU A 164 -16.22 -7.98 2.02
C LEU A 164 -15.30 -9.02 2.66
N ASP A 165 -15.56 -10.31 2.41
CA ASP A 165 -14.70 -11.39 2.89
C ASP A 165 -13.27 -11.29 2.29
N ALA A 166 -13.15 -10.82 1.03
CA ALA A 166 -11.87 -10.61 0.37
C ALA A 166 -11.08 -9.44 0.99
N VAL A 167 -11.74 -8.30 1.23
CA VAL A 167 -11.14 -7.16 1.92
C VAL A 167 -10.65 -7.58 3.31
N ASP A 168 -11.51 -8.29 4.06
CA ASP A 168 -11.15 -8.82 5.37
C ASP A 168 -9.90 -9.69 5.34
N ARG A 169 -9.78 -10.52 4.31
CA ARG A 169 -8.66 -11.43 4.16
C ARG A 169 -7.38 -10.72 3.77
N ILE A 170 -7.47 -9.68 2.94
CA ILE A 170 -6.30 -8.92 2.49
C ILE A 170 -5.77 -8.04 3.63
N VAL A 171 -6.65 -7.33 4.33
CA VAL A 171 -6.26 -6.43 5.41
C VAL A 171 -5.92 -7.19 6.70
N GLY A 172 -6.79 -8.10 7.13
CA GLY A 172 -6.63 -8.85 8.39
C GLY A 172 -5.85 -10.15 8.28
N GLY A 173 -5.60 -10.63 7.07
CA GLY A 173 -4.98 -11.94 6.83
C GLY A 173 -5.96 -13.11 6.91
N LEU A 174 -5.41 -14.32 6.79
CA LEU A 174 -6.19 -15.56 6.83
C LEU A 174 -6.76 -15.82 8.23
N GLU A 175 -8.02 -16.25 8.27
CA GLU A 175 -8.65 -16.73 9.49
C GLU A 175 -7.94 -17.99 10.02
N LYS A 176 -7.56 -17.96 11.30
CA LYS A 176 -6.90 -19.09 11.99
C LYS A 176 -7.94 -20.00 12.65
N LYS A 177 -8.53 -20.90 11.87
CA LYS A 177 -9.57 -21.81 12.36
C LYS A 177 -9.09 -22.77 13.46
N ASN A 178 -7.79 -23.07 13.50
CA ASN A 178 -7.20 -24.06 14.41
C ASN A 178 -6.58 -23.43 15.67
N LYS A 179 -6.73 -22.11 15.90
CA LYS A 179 -6.20 -21.50 17.11
C LYS A 179 -7.11 -21.81 18.29
N ILE A 180 -6.58 -22.60 19.23
CA ILE A 180 -7.27 -22.89 20.49
C ILE A 180 -7.18 -21.62 21.35
N ILE A 181 -8.31 -21.01 21.64
CA ILE A 181 -8.44 -19.85 22.53
C ILE A 181 -9.35 -20.27 23.67
N THR A 182 -8.90 -20.10 24.90
CA THR A 182 -9.67 -20.41 26.10
C THR A 182 -10.88 -19.49 26.25
N ALA A 183 -11.88 -19.88 27.00
CA ALA A 183 -13.04 -19.04 27.28
C ALA A 183 -12.65 -17.73 27.99
N ALA A 184 -11.64 -17.77 28.85
CA ALA A 184 -11.13 -16.59 29.54
C ALA A 184 -10.44 -15.63 28.56
N GLU A 185 -9.59 -16.12 27.67
CA GLU A 185 -8.95 -15.31 26.63
C GLU A 185 -9.96 -14.71 25.67
N LYS A 186 -10.99 -15.48 25.23
CA LYS A 186 -12.08 -14.95 24.40
C LYS A 186 -12.80 -13.80 25.08
N LYS A 187 -13.04 -13.91 26.40
CA LYS A 187 -13.66 -12.84 27.17
C LYS A 187 -12.79 -11.59 27.19
N THR A 188 -11.49 -11.75 27.46
CA THR A 188 -10.55 -10.62 27.46
C THR A 188 -10.49 -9.94 26.11
N ILE A 189 -10.35 -10.70 25.01
CA ILE A 189 -10.35 -10.17 23.63
C ILE A 189 -11.66 -9.44 23.34
N ALA A 190 -12.81 -10.01 23.72
CA ALA A 190 -14.10 -9.39 23.46
C ALA A 190 -14.24 -8.03 24.16
N PHE A 191 -13.82 -7.90 25.41
CA PHE A 191 -13.83 -6.62 26.12
C PHE A 191 -12.81 -5.63 25.55
N HIS A 192 -11.66 -6.11 25.14
CA HIS A 192 -10.63 -5.30 24.48
C HIS A 192 -11.15 -4.67 23.20
N GLU A 193 -11.68 -5.47 22.28
CA GLU A 193 -12.25 -4.99 21.02
C GLU A 193 -13.50 -4.13 21.22
N ALA A 194 -14.32 -4.47 22.21
CA ALA A 194 -15.48 -3.63 22.59
C ALA A 194 -15.02 -2.28 23.15
N GLY A 195 -13.85 -2.22 23.82
CA GLY A 195 -13.26 -0.96 24.29
C GLY A 195 -12.91 -0.04 23.15
N HIS A 196 -12.21 -0.54 22.15
CA HIS A 196 -11.91 0.21 20.92
C HIS A 196 -13.19 0.72 20.26
N ALA A 197 -14.17 -0.17 20.10
CA ALA A 197 -15.45 0.17 19.49
C ALA A 197 -16.20 1.25 20.25
N THR A 198 -16.26 1.13 21.58
CA THR A 198 -17.00 2.09 22.44
C THR A 198 -16.36 3.46 22.40
N VAL A 199 -15.04 3.52 22.55
CA VAL A 199 -14.31 4.81 22.55
C VAL A 199 -14.45 5.48 21.19
N SER A 200 -14.24 4.75 20.09
CA SER A 200 -14.39 5.30 18.74
C SER A 200 -15.81 5.78 18.44
N TRP A 201 -16.82 5.08 18.96
CA TRP A 201 -18.23 5.47 18.77
C TRP A 201 -18.58 6.76 19.50
N MET A 202 -17.93 7.03 20.63
CA MET A 202 -18.23 8.19 21.49
C MET A 202 -17.43 9.44 21.12
N LEU A 203 -16.38 9.31 20.32
CA LEU A 203 -15.51 10.42 19.93
C LEU A 203 -15.93 10.99 18.57
N GLU A 204 -15.96 12.32 18.49
CA GLU A 204 -16.47 13.05 17.31
C GLU A 204 -15.59 12.86 16.08
N HIS A 205 -14.28 12.77 16.26
CA HIS A 205 -13.31 12.77 15.16
C HIS A 205 -12.69 11.40 14.90
N ALA A 206 -13.03 10.39 15.69
CA ALA A 206 -12.56 9.03 15.45
C ALA A 206 -13.13 8.47 14.15
N ALA A 207 -12.35 7.61 13.48
CA ALA A 207 -12.82 6.97 12.24
C ALA A 207 -14.07 6.12 12.49
N PRO A 208 -15.09 6.18 11.58
CA PRO A 208 -16.32 5.42 11.73
C PRO A 208 -16.06 3.92 11.86
N LEU A 209 -16.63 3.31 12.91
CA LEU A 209 -16.54 1.88 13.15
C LEU A 209 -17.40 1.10 12.16
N VAL A 210 -16.83 0.12 11.48
CA VAL A 210 -17.53 -0.75 10.52
C VAL A 210 -17.99 -2.04 11.19
N LYS A 211 -17.09 -2.68 11.92
CA LYS A 211 -17.37 -3.93 12.63
C LYS A 211 -16.33 -4.23 13.69
N VAL A 212 -16.70 -5.11 14.61
CA VAL A 212 -15.84 -5.69 15.63
C VAL A 212 -15.84 -7.21 15.49
N THR A 213 -14.72 -7.84 15.68
CA THR A 213 -14.61 -9.30 15.61
C THR A 213 -13.59 -9.84 16.62
N ILE A 214 -13.90 -11.01 17.16
CA ILE A 214 -12.95 -11.80 17.98
C ILE A 214 -12.44 -13.01 17.21
N VAL A 215 -12.61 -13.04 15.88
CA VAL A 215 -12.10 -14.09 15.02
C VAL A 215 -10.63 -13.83 14.75
N PRO A 216 -9.71 -14.74 15.15
CA PRO A 216 -8.29 -14.54 14.97
C PRO A 216 -7.92 -14.58 13.48
N ARG A 217 -7.19 -13.54 13.04
CA ARG A 217 -6.68 -13.42 11.67
C ARG A 217 -5.21 -12.99 11.69
N GLY A 218 -4.40 -13.52 10.80
CA GLY A 218 -2.99 -13.15 10.73
C GLY A 218 -2.29 -13.25 12.08
N GLN A 219 -1.79 -12.16 12.63
CA GLN A 219 -1.19 -12.09 13.98
C GLN A 219 -2.18 -11.61 15.05
N SER A 220 -3.32 -11.08 14.67
CA SER A 220 -4.33 -10.54 15.59
C SER A 220 -5.25 -11.63 16.15
N LEU A 221 -5.70 -11.44 17.38
CA LEU A 221 -6.68 -12.30 18.08
C LEU A 221 -8.13 -11.80 17.89
N GLY A 222 -8.29 -10.52 17.64
CA GLY A 222 -9.51 -9.82 17.33
C GLY A 222 -9.19 -8.59 16.50
N ALA A 223 -10.18 -7.82 16.10
CA ALA A 223 -9.99 -6.54 15.44
C ALA A 223 -11.26 -5.68 15.50
N ALA A 224 -11.08 -4.38 15.73
CA ALA A 224 -12.04 -3.35 15.42
C ALA A 224 -11.68 -2.75 14.04
N TRP A 225 -12.64 -2.70 13.14
CA TRP A 225 -12.45 -2.25 11.77
C TRP A 225 -13.07 -0.89 11.59
N TYR A 226 -12.29 0.02 11.05
CA TYR A 226 -12.67 1.41 10.82
C TYR A 226 -12.67 1.73 9.34
N LEU A 227 -13.44 2.71 8.96
CA LEU A 227 -13.45 3.30 7.62
C LEU A 227 -12.88 4.72 7.74
N PRO A 228 -11.56 4.90 7.67
CA PRO A 228 -10.96 6.22 7.79
C PRO A 228 -11.44 7.13 6.65
N GLU A 229 -11.74 8.38 6.99
CA GLU A 229 -11.99 9.40 6.00
C GLU A 229 -10.68 9.79 5.30
N GLU A 230 -10.73 9.96 3.98
CA GLU A 230 -9.58 10.43 3.20
C GLU A 230 -9.37 11.92 3.44
N ARG A 231 -8.54 12.25 4.43
CA ARG A 231 -8.21 13.62 4.80
C ARG A 231 -6.76 13.93 4.44
N GLN A 232 -6.52 15.10 3.84
CA GLN A 232 -5.16 15.57 3.55
C GLN A 232 -4.58 16.42 4.70
N ILE A 233 -5.43 16.95 5.57
CA ILE A 233 -5.03 17.77 6.70
C ILE A 233 -5.71 17.23 7.96
N VAL A 234 -4.94 16.98 8.99
CA VAL A 234 -5.41 16.48 10.29
C VAL A 234 -5.21 17.53 11.36
N LYS A 235 -6.23 17.77 12.19
CA LYS A 235 -6.17 18.69 13.32
C LYS A 235 -5.72 17.96 14.59
N PRO A 236 -5.14 18.68 15.60
CA PRO A 236 -4.72 18.06 16.85
C PRO A 236 -5.82 17.28 17.57
N GLU A 237 -7.06 17.78 17.55
CA GLU A 237 -8.20 17.11 18.19
C GLU A 237 -8.49 15.75 17.55
N GLN A 238 -8.31 15.63 16.23
CA GLN A 238 -8.49 14.39 15.48
C GLN A 238 -7.43 13.36 15.85
N ILE A 239 -6.16 13.79 15.97
CA ILE A 239 -5.06 12.92 16.40
C ILE A 239 -5.33 12.41 17.83
N LEU A 240 -5.77 13.28 18.72
CA LEU A 240 -6.11 12.90 20.09
C LEU A 240 -7.24 11.89 20.16
N ASP A 241 -8.29 12.06 19.35
CA ASP A 241 -9.41 11.11 19.27
C ASP A 241 -8.95 9.76 18.71
N GLU A 242 -8.11 9.74 17.68
CA GLU A 242 -7.52 8.51 17.14
C GLU A 242 -6.65 7.79 18.17
N MET A 243 -5.84 8.52 18.93
CA MET A 243 -5.03 7.96 20.03
C MET A 243 -5.92 7.37 21.14
N CYS A 244 -6.98 8.08 21.53
CA CYS A 244 -7.94 7.59 22.52
C CYS A 244 -8.63 6.32 22.03
N ALA A 245 -9.04 6.28 20.77
CA ALA A 245 -9.64 5.10 20.14
C ALA A 245 -8.66 3.92 20.16
N ALA A 246 -7.39 4.15 19.79
CA ALA A 246 -6.34 3.13 19.83
C ALA A 246 -6.06 2.60 21.25
N LEU A 247 -6.22 3.40 22.29
CA LEU A 247 -6.04 2.99 23.69
C LEU A 247 -7.30 2.41 24.33
N GLY A 248 -8.44 2.44 23.63
CA GLY A 248 -9.74 1.99 24.12
C GLY A 248 -9.76 0.54 24.61
N GLY A 249 -9.08 -0.37 23.90
CA GLY A 249 -8.98 -1.77 24.30
C GLY A 249 -8.24 -1.95 25.61
N ARG A 250 -7.09 -1.28 25.76
CA ARG A 250 -6.31 -1.28 27.00
C ARG A 250 -7.10 -0.71 28.19
N ALA A 251 -7.83 0.38 27.96
CA ALA A 251 -8.67 0.99 28.99
C ALA A 251 -9.80 0.05 29.43
N ALA A 252 -10.44 -0.63 28.50
CA ALA A 252 -11.48 -1.62 28.79
C ALA A 252 -10.93 -2.81 29.63
N GLU A 253 -9.77 -3.34 29.30
CA GLU A 253 -9.14 -4.40 30.12
C GLU A 253 -8.86 -3.90 31.55
N LYS A 254 -8.34 -2.69 31.69
CA LYS A 254 -8.07 -2.11 33.01
C LYS A 254 -9.33 -1.91 33.85
N VAL A 255 -10.40 -1.44 33.23
CA VAL A 255 -11.68 -1.19 33.91
C VAL A 255 -12.36 -2.51 34.30
N MET A 256 -12.37 -3.51 33.40
CA MET A 256 -13.13 -4.75 33.59
C MET A 256 -12.39 -5.80 34.40
N PHE A 257 -11.07 -5.85 34.29
CA PHE A 257 -10.26 -6.92 34.91
C PHE A 257 -9.22 -6.40 35.92
N ASN A 258 -9.10 -5.08 36.06
CA ASN A 258 -8.04 -4.40 36.84
C ASN A 258 -6.60 -4.87 36.44
N ASN A 259 -6.47 -5.40 35.24
CA ASN A 259 -5.21 -5.90 34.67
C ASN A 259 -5.14 -5.55 33.19
N ILE A 260 -3.96 -5.65 32.59
CA ILE A 260 -3.71 -5.32 31.19
C ILE A 260 -2.94 -6.49 30.59
N SER A 261 -3.42 -7.00 29.46
CA SER A 261 -2.77 -8.09 28.74
C SER A 261 -1.68 -7.57 27.78
N THR A 262 -0.86 -8.49 27.28
CA THR A 262 0.14 -8.20 26.24
C THR A 262 -0.51 -7.93 24.88
N GLY A 263 -1.79 -8.19 24.70
CA GLY A 263 -2.55 -7.86 23.47
C GLY A 263 -2.56 -6.38 23.15
N ALA A 264 -2.47 -5.53 24.19
CA ALA A 264 -2.45 -4.07 24.03
C ALA A 264 -1.09 -3.48 23.60
N LEU A 265 -0.06 -4.28 23.31
CA LEU A 265 1.26 -3.77 22.89
C LEU A 265 1.23 -3.12 21.53
N SER A 266 0.46 -3.66 20.59
CA SER A 266 0.28 -3.09 19.24
C SER A 266 -0.41 -1.73 19.30
N ASP A 267 -1.37 -1.55 20.19
CA ASP A 267 -2.13 -0.33 20.36
C ASP A 267 -1.26 0.81 20.90
N LEU A 268 -0.34 0.47 21.83
CA LEU A 268 0.67 1.41 22.31
C LEU A 268 1.62 1.85 21.19
N ALA A 269 2.04 0.94 20.33
CA ALA A 269 2.91 1.26 19.20
C ALA A 269 2.22 2.24 18.24
N VAL A 270 0.94 2.03 17.93
CA VAL A 270 0.14 2.94 17.10
C VAL A 270 0.03 4.31 17.77
N SER A 271 -0.35 4.36 19.06
CA SER A 271 -0.47 5.63 19.79
C SER A 271 0.85 6.39 19.85
N TYR A 272 1.97 5.70 20.00
CA TYR A 272 3.30 6.33 20.07
C TYR A 272 3.76 6.89 18.72
N THR A 273 3.37 6.27 17.60
CA THR A 273 3.73 6.77 16.26
C THR A 273 2.98 8.05 15.88
N HIS A 274 1.85 8.36 16.55
CA HIS A 274 1.11 9.60 16.36
C HIS A 274 1.60 10.76 17.27
N LEU A 275 2.42 10.48 18.29
CA LEU A 275 3.08 11.49 19.13
C LEU A 275 4.37 12.02 18.50
#